data_c413fe19950fd4b38a7ab19bc95d7af8
#
_entry.id   c413fe19950fd4b38a7ab19bc95d7af8
#
_cell.length_a   1.000
_cell.length_b   1.000
_cell.length_c   1.000
_cell.angle_alpha   90.00
_cell.angle_beta   90.00
_cell.angle_gamma   90.00
#
_symmetry.space_group_name_H-M   'P 1'
#
loop_
_entity.id
_entity.type
_entity.pdbx_description
1 polymer ?
#
loop_
_entity_poly.entity_id
_entity_poly.type
_entity_poly.pdbx_seq_one_letter_code
_entity_poly.pdbx_strand_id
1 'polypeptide(L)' 'MQHETNTAKIVARLLREGWEEAGGTKHSKFRKAGHSAIMVPRHRTVTPGVAASIARAAGWTK' A
#
# COMPACT_ATOMS: atom_id res chain seq x y z
N MET A 1 10.47 -12.97 7.42
CA MET A 1 10.28 -12.57 6.02
C MET A 1 10.12 -11.08 5.93
N GLN A 2 10.77 -10.45 4.97
CA GLN A 2 10.72 -8.99 4.85
C GLN A 2 9.55 -8.59 3.95
N HIS A 3 8.94 -7.47 4.28
CA HIS A 3 7.92 -6.88 3.45
C HIS A 3 8.56 -6.07 2.33
N GLU A 4 7.86 -5.97 1.22
CA GLU A 4 8.31 -5.13 0.12
C GLU A 4 8.36 -3.68 0.57
N THR A 5 9.48 -3.01 0.37
CA THR A 5 9.63 -1.60 0.72
C THR A 5 9.72 -0.69 -0.51
N ASN A 6 9.80 -1.24 -1.71
CA ASN A 6 9.81 -0.45 -2.93
C ASN A 6 8.39 0.03 -3.22
N THR A 7 8.17 1.33 -3.18
CA THR A 7 6.84 1.92 -3.32
C THR A 7 6.18 1.55 -4.64
N ALA A 8 6.94 1.59 -5.74
CA ALA A 8 6.38 1.27 -7.06
C ALA A 8 5.86 -0.17 -7.10
N LYS A 9 6.58 -1.10 -6.48
CA LYS A 9 6.16 -2.49 -6.43
C LYS A 9 4.92 -2.67 -5.55
N ILE A 10 4.87 -1.95 -4.44
CA ILE A 10 3.70 -1.98 -3.55
C ILE A 10 2.46 -1.49 -4.31
N VAL A 11 2.59 -0.35 -4.99
CA VAL A 11 1.47 0.23 -5.75
C VAL A 11 1.04 -0.72 -6.86
N ALA A 12 1.99 -1.28 -7.61
CA ALA A 12 1.67 -2.23 -8.68
C ALA A 12 0.89 -3.42 -8.16
N ARG A 13 1.28 -3.94 -6.99
CA ARG A 13 0.58 -5.07 -6.39
C ARG A 13 -0.83 -4.69 -5.94
N LEU A 14 -0.97 -3.52 -5.35
CA LEU A 14 -2.29 -3.05 -4.93
C LEU A 14 -3.23 -2.92 -6.13
N LEU A 15 -2.76 -2.30 -7.21
CA LEU A 15 -3.58 -2.13 -8.41
C LEU A 15 -3.94 -3.48 -9.01
N ARG A 16 -2.99 -4.41 -9.04
CA ARG A 16 -3.24 -5.74 -9.58
C ARG A 16 -4.29 -6.51 -8.77
N GLU A 17 -4.37 -6.23 -7.47
CA GLU A 17 -5.31 -6.90 -6.59
C GLU A 17 -6.66 -6.19 -6.52
N GLY A 18 -6.88 -5.19 -7.33
CA GLY A 18 -8.18 -4.54 -7.40
C GLY A 18 -8.37 -3.31 -6.55
N TRP A 19 -7.28 -2.81 -5.93
CA TRP A 19 -7.37 -1.56 -5.20
C TRP A 19 -7.41 -0.39 -6.16
N GLU A 20 -8.19 0.61 -5.83
CA GLU A 20 -8.31 1.82 -6.63
C GLU A 20 -7.59 2.96 -5.94
N GLU A 21 -6.80 3.69 -6.70
CA GLU A 21 -6.10 4.85 -6.19
C GLU A 21 -7.04 6.05 -6.18
N ALA A 22 -7.27 6.60 -4.99
CA ALA A 22 -7.99 7.84 -4.82
C ALA A 22 -6.95 8.93 -4.61
N GLY A 23 -7.10 10.05 -5.28
CA GLY A 23 -6.12 11.11 -5.25
C GLY A 23 -5.82 11.62 -3.86
N GLY A 24 -4.60 12.09 -3.68
CA GLY A 24 -4.16 12.74 -2.47
C GLY A 24 -3.00 13.64 -2.83
N THR A 25 -2.69 14.61 -1.98
CA THR A 25 -1.64 15.57 -2.27
C THR A 25 -0.27 15.03 -1.93
N LYS A 26 -0.11 14.44 -0.75
CA LYS A 26 1.18 13.97 -0.27
C LYS A 26 1.27 12.45 -0.24
N HIS A 27 0.14 11.77 -0.20
CA HIS A 27 0.10 10.32 -0.11
C HIS A 27 -0.91 9.79 -1.11
N SER A 28 -0.61 8.63 -1.66
CA SER A 28 -1.58 7.91 -2.47
C SER A 28 -2.51 7.15 -1.55
N LYS A 29 -3.80 7.29 -1.77
CA LYS A 29 -4.80 6.59 -0.97
C LYS A 29 -5.41 5.50 -1.82
N PHE A 30 -5.40 4.29 -1.32
CA PHE A 30 -5.95 3.15 -2.03
C PHE A 30 -7.18 2.63 -1.32
N ARG A 31 -8.22 2.33 -2.07
CA ARG A 31 -9.51 1.90 -1.53
C ARG A 31 -9.95 0.61 -2.22
N LYS A 32 -10.58 -0.24 -1.45
CA LYS A 32 -11.13 -1.49 -1.96
C LYS A 32 -12.36 -1.85 -1.12
N ALA A 33 -13.42 -2.31 -1.79
CA ALA A 33 -14.66 -2.67 -1.10
C ALA A 33 -14.38 -3.75 -0.03
N GLY A 34 -14.92 -3.54 1.16
CA GLY A 34 -14.74 -4.47 2.27
C GLY A 34 -13.42 -4.28 3.03
N HIS A 35 -12.63 -3.27 2.66
CA HIS A 35 -11.35 -3.01 3.30
C HIS A 35 -11.22 -1.55 3.70
N SER A 36 -10.41 -1.29 4.71
CA SER A 36 -10.07 0.07 5.09
C SER A 36 -9.11 0.66 4.08
N ALA A 37 -9.16 1.99 3.92
CA ALA A 37 -8.26 2.67 3.00
C ALA A 37 -6.81 2.52 3.44
N ILE A 38 -5.92 2.42 2.46
CA ILE A 38 -4.49 2.32 2.70
C ILE A 38 -3.83 3.59 2.20
N MET A 39 -2.98 4.19 3.05
CA MET A 39 -2.20 5.36 2.68
C MET A 39 -0.78 4.92 2.34
N VAL A 40 -0.32 5.27 1.15
CA VAL A 40 1.03 4.93 0.68
C VAL A 40 1.80 6.22 0.47
N PRO A 41 2.90 6.46 1.20
CA PRO A 41 3.72 7.66 0.99
C PRO A 41 4.28 7.69 -0.43
N ARG A 42 4.39 8.89 -1.00
CA ARG A 42 4.91 9.05 -2.36
C ARG A 42 6.43 9.19 -2.36
N HIS A 43 7.09 8.29 -1.66
CA HIS A 43 8.54 8.20 -1.66
C HIS A 43 8.95 6.96 -2.44
N ARG A 44 10.20 6.95 -2.90
CA ARG A 44 10.71 5.80 -3.66
C ARG A 44 10.60 4.51 -2.86
N THR A 45 10.89 4.60 -1.57
CA THR A 45 10.78 3.46 -0.67
C THR A 45 10.04 3.87 0.59
N VAL A 46 9.46 2.89 1.27
CA VAL A 46 8.82 3.11 2.56
C VAL A 46 9.65 2.43 3.64
N THR A 47 9.48 2.87 4.89
CA THR A 47 10.15 2.22 6.01
C THR A 47 9.57 0.83 6.23
N PRO A 48 10.33 -0.08 6.87
CA PRO A 48 9.81 -1.41 7.17
C PRO A 48 8.52 -1.37 7.99
N GLY A 49 8.39 -0.41 8.91
CA GLY A 49 7.17 -0.27 9.70
C GLY A 49 5.96 0.10 8.84
N VAL A 50 6.15 1.03 7.91
CA VAL A 50 5.09 1.42 6.98
C VAL A 50 4.77 0.26 6.05
N ALA A 51 5.78 -0.44 5.54
CA ALA A 51 5.57 -1.60 4.68
C ALA A 51 4.75 -2.68 5.39
N ALA A 52 5.06 -2.94 6.65
CA ALA A 52 4.32 -3.91 7.43
C ALA A 52 2.86 -3.48 7.63
N SER A 53 2.63 -2.20 7.89
CA SER A 53 1.28 -1.65 8.02
C SER A 53 0.48 -1.86 6.74
N ILE A 54 1.08 -1.55 5.60
CA ILE A 54 0.43 -1.71 4.30
C ILE A 54 0.11 -3.18 4.05
N ALA A 55 1.09 -4.06 4.28
CA ALA A 55 0.90 -5.49 4.08
C ALA A 55 -0.23 -6.04 4.94
N ARG A 56 -0.32 -5.58 6.18
CA ARG A 56 -1.35 -6.02 7.10
C ARG A 56 -2.73 -5.55 6.63
N ALA A 57 -2.82 -4.28 6.25
CA ALA A 57 -4.08 -3.71 5.78
C ALA A 57 -4.54 -4.33 4.47
N ALA A 58 -3.61 -4.70 3.59
CA ALA A 58 -3.92 -5.32 2.31
C ALA A 58 -4.17 -6.83 2.41
N GLY A 59 -3.94 -7.42 3.59
CA GLY A 59 -4.11 -8.85 3.76
C GLY A 59 -2.94 -9.66 3.24
N TRP A 60 -1.77 -9.08 3.11
CA TRP A 60 -0.58 -9.78 2.60
C TRP A 60 0.16 -10.53 3.68
N THR A 61 -0.19 -10.34 4.93
CA THR A 61 0.38 -11.06 6.06
C THR A 61 -0.73 -11.84 6.76
N LYS A 62 -0.34 -12.90 7.43
CA LYS A 62 -1.27 -13.70 8.22
C LYS A 62 -1.18 -13.33 9.68
#